data_07286c9a36cf3d5c18b8d069392c72d8
#
_entry.id   07286c9a36cf3d5c18b8d069392c72d8
#
_cell.length_a   1.000
_cell.length_b   1.000
_cell.length_c   1.000
_cell.angle_alpha   90.00
_cell.angle_beta   90.00
_cell.angle_gamma   90.00
#
_symmetry.space_group_name_H-M   'P 1'
#
loop_
_entity.id
_entity.type
_entity.pdbx_description
1 polymer ?
#
loop_
_entity_poly.entity_id
_entity_poly.type
_entity_poly.pdbx_seq_one_letter_code
_entity_poly.pdbx_strand_id
1 'polypeptide(L)'
;MNTLADRGYQKLLRPALFRAYGGNIEQAHDRTLSVIAALARNRPALALAAVLCARHRRPVEVAGIRFPGLVGLAAGMDKNGEAVRSWAALGFGHAELGTVTANPQPGNERPRLFRLPASLALVNRMGFNNHGAAALADRLMAAGVARGNMMAGIPIGISVGKSKITPLAEAAEDYLFSLRLLVPFADYLAINVSSPNTPGLRTLQDAPALRELLAALVAETWRLAAGRPPVPIMVKVSPDLDETALEELLVVCTEGGAEGLIATNTTLARDGLEPADAALAAETGGLSGAPLGARARAMVRFLAERTSLPIIGVGGILSRDDGQAMLDAGASLIQIYTGYVYRGPNLVAELNRLEPT
;
A
#
# COMPACT_ATOMS: atom_id res chain seq x y z
N MET A 1 -5.13 -25.27 6.09
CA MET A 1 -5.64 -26.28 5.11
C MET A 1 -5.60 -25.65 3.73
N ASN A 2 -4.76 -26.17 2.80
CA ASN A 2 -4.74 -25.70 1.42
C ASN A 2 -6.07 -26.08 0.74
N THR A 3 -6.91 -25.11 0.47
CA THR A 3 -8.17 -25.30 -0.25
C THR A 3 -7.91 -25.68 -1.71
N LEU A 4 -8.86 -26.32 -2.38
CA LEU A 4 -8.79 -26.60 -3.83
C LEU A 4 -8.52 -25.32 -4.63
N ALA A 5 -9.09 -24.20 -4.21
CA ALA A 5 -8.88 -22.88 -4.83
C ALA A 5 -7.42 -22.38 -4.67
N ASP A 6 -6.79 -22.60 -3.50
CA ASP A 6 -5.37 -22.26 -3.28
C ASP A 6 -4.46 -23.10 -4.18
N ARG A 7 -4.72 -24.40 -4.29
CA ARG A 7 -3.97 -25.29 -5.20
C ARG A 7 -4.16 -24.89 -6.67
N GLY A 8 -5.36 -24.50 -7.06
CA GLY A 8 -5.65 -24.01 -8.41
C GLY A 8 -4.88 -22.72 -8.73
N TYR A 9 -4.87 -21.75 -7.82
CA TYR A 9 -4.08 -20.54 -8.00
C TYR A 9 -2.58 -20.85 -8.09
N GLN A 10 -2.02 -21.54 -7.10
CA GLN A 10 -0.57 -21.78 -7.02
C GLN A 10 -0.03 -22.70 -8.12
N LYS A 11 -0.79 -23.73 -8.51
CA LYS A 11 -0.31 -24.74 -9.47
C LYS A 11 -0.66 -24.44 -10.94
N LEU A 12 -1.71 -23.68 -11.18
CA LEU A 12 -2.20 -23.40 -12.53
C LEU A 12 -2.14 -21.92 -12.88
N LEU A 13 -2.84 -21.07 -12.15
CA LEU A 13 -3.01 -19.67 -12.55
C LEU A 13 -1.72 -18.86 -12.37
N ARG A 14 -1.04 -18.98 -11.23
CA ARG A 14 0.22 -18.26 -10.97
C ARG A 14 1.31 -18.64 -11.99
N PRO A 15 1.62 -19.92 -12.27
CA PRO A 15 2.60 -20.28 -13.29
C PRO A 15 2.25 -19.77 -14.67
N ALA A 16 0.95 -19.79 -15.04
CA ALA A 16 0.47 -19.23 -16.30
C ALA A 16 0.70 -17.72 -16.38
N LEU A 17 0.34 -16.98 -15.32
CA LEU A 17 0.56 -15.52 -15.22
C LEU A 17 2.06 -15.17 -15.22
N PHE A 18 2.90 -16.00 -14.59
CA PHE A 18 4.34 -15.76 -14.53
C PHE A 18 5.05 -15.97 -15.86
N ARG A 19 4.53 -16.87 -16.70
CA ARG A 19 5.03 -17.13 -18.07
C ARG A 19 4.36 -16.27 -19.13
N ALA A 20 3.20 -15.71 -18.81
CA ALA A 20 2.48 -14.85 -19.74
C ALA A 20 3.34 -13.68 -20.21
N TYR A 21 3.08 -13.22 -21.41
CA TYR A 21 3.76 -12.07 -22.04
C TYR A 21 5.30 -12.21 -22.10
N GLY A 22 5.80 -13.43 -22.33
CA GLY A 22 7.24 -13.69 -22.39
C GLY A 22 7.96 -13.43 -21.07
N GLY A 23 7.25 -13.51 -19.92
CA GLY A 23 7.79 -13.22 -18.59
C GLY A 23 7.79 -11.73 -18.23
N ASN A 24 7.26 -10.84 -19.09
CA ASN A 24 7.16 -9.41 -18.78
C ASN A 24 6.19 -9.18 -17.60
N ILE A 25 6.76 -8.85 -16.46
CA ILE A 25 6.05 -8.77 -15.17
C ILE A 25 5.07 -7.60 -15.16
N GLU A 26 5.48 -6.47 -15.71
CA GLU A 26 4.66 -5.26 -15.72
C GLU A 26 3.44 -5.42 -16.63
N GLN A 27 3.63 -6.03 -17.80
CA GLN A 27 2.48 -6.36 -18.68
C GLN A 27 1.53 -7.36 -18.02
N ALA A 28 2.05 -8.38 -17.34
CA ALA A 28 1.22 -9.34 -16.61
C ALA A 28 0.42 -8.64 -15.49
N HIS A 29 1.04 -7.68 -14.78
CA HIS A 29 0.37 -6.85 -13.78
C HIS A 29 -0.76 -6.02 -14.41
N ASP A 30 -0.48 -5.25 -15.46
CA ASP A 30 -1.44 -4.36 -16.11
C ASP A 30 -2.65 -5.14 -16.64
N ARG A 31 -2.41 -6.31 -17.25
CA ARG A 31 -3.50 -7.18 -17.74
C ARG A 31 -4.32 -7.79 -16.61
N THR A 32 -3.66 -8.23 -15.53
CA THR A 32 -4.37 -8.74 -14.35
C THR A 32 -5.24 -7.65 -13.74
N LEU A 33 -4.71 -6.44 -13.58
CA LEU A 33 -5.46 -5.30 -13.08
C LEU A 33 -6.66 -4.97 -13.98
N SER A 34 -6.47 -4.99 -15.31
CA SER A 34 -7.56 -4.78 -16.27
C SER A 34 -8.67 -5.83 -16.15
N VAL A 35 -8.31 -7.10 -15.91
CA VAL A 35 -9.29 -8.18 -15.65
C VAL A 35 -10.05 -7.94 -14.35
N ILE A 36 -9.34 -7.55 -13.27
CA ILE A 36 -9.96 -7.21 -11.98
C ILE A 36 -10.89 -6.00 -12.14
N ALA A 37 -10.47 -4.97 -12.89
CA ALA A 37 -11.29 -3.79 -13.17
C ALA A 37 -12.56 -4.16 -13.98
N ALA A 38 -12.44 -5.09 -14.92
CA ALA A 38 -13.57 -5.57 -15.70
C ALA A 38 -14.62 -6.32 -14.86
N LEU A 39 -14.19 -6.92 -13.74
CA LEU A 39 -15.10 -7.59 -12.81
C LEU A 39 -16.20 -6.66 -12.31
N ALA A 40 -15.88 -5.39 -12.03
CA ALA A 40 -16.85 -4.38 -11.59
C ALA A 40 -17.96 -4.08 -12.62
N ARG A 41 -17.73 -4.38 -13.92
CA ARG A 41 -18.71 -4.18 -14.98
C ARG A 41 -19.71 -5.34 -15.11
N ASN A 42 -19.38 -6.48 -14.49
CA ASN A 42 -20.21 -7.70 -14.51
C ASN A 42 -20.78 -7.95 -13.10
N ARG A 43 -21.99 -7.43 -12.84
CA ARG A 43 -22.64 -7.53 -11.52
C ARG A 43 -22.75 -8.97 -11.00
N PRO A 44 -23.18 -9.99 -11.79
CA PRO A 44 -23.21 -11.37 -11.32
C PRO A 44 -21.83 -11.92 -10.93
N ALA A 45 -20.81 -11.65 -11.73
CA ALA A 45 -19.43 -12.09 -11.45
C ALA A 45 -18.87 -11.39 -10.19
N LEU A 46 -19.14 -10.10 -10.03
CA LEU A 46 -18.75 -9.34 -8.84
C LEU A 46 -19.43 -9.89 -7.57
N ALA A 47 -20.73 -10.18 -7.65
CA ALA A 47 -21.48 -10.78 -6.54
C ALA A 47 -20.95 -12.17 -6.18
N LEU A 48 -20.65 -13.00 -7.17
CA LEU A 48 -20.06 -14.32 -6.94
C LEU A 48 -18.67 -14.20 -6.28
N ALA A 49 -17.82 -13.29 -6.74
CA ALA A 49 -16.52 -13.02 -6.14
C ALA A 49 -16.68 -12.59 -4.66
N ALA A 50 -17.63 -11.72 -4.37
CA ALA A 50 -17.91 -11.27 -3.01
C ALA A 50 -18.38 -12.43 -2.10
N VAL A 51 -19.25 -13.32 -2.61
CA VAL A 51 -19.69 -14.52 -1.87
C VAL A 51 -18.52 -15.47 -1.58
N LEU A 52 -17.57 -15.60 -2.51
CA LEU A 52 -16.45 -16.53 -2.35
C LEU A 52 -15.32 -15.94 -1.48
N CYS A 53 -15.01 -14.66 -1.63
CA CYS A 53 -13.80 -14.04 -1.06
C CYS A 53 -14.05 -13.20 0.19
N ALA A 54 -15.21 -12.56 0.34
CA ALA A 54 -15.47 -11.57 1.38
C ALA A 54 -16.08 -12.15 2.70
N ARG A 55 -16.00 -13.45 2.91
CA ARG A 55 -16.79 -14.17 3.91
C ARG A 55 -16.42 -13.98 5.38
N HIS A 56 -15.27 -13.50 5.73
CA HIS A 56 -14.78 -13.58 7.12
C HIS A 56 -14.20 -12.24 7.62
N ARG A 57 -14.81 -11.15 7.24
CA ARG A 57 -14.37 -9.82 7.69
C ARG A 57 -14.83 -9.57 9.12
N ARG A 58 -13.92 -9.04 9.94
CA ARG A 58 -14.22 -8.53 11.28
C ARG A 58 -14.04 -7.02 11.27
N PRO A 59 -15.09 -6.25 11.55
CA PRO A 59 -14.98 -4.78 11.59
C PRO A 59 -14.06 -4.33 12.72
N VAL A 60 -13.21 -3.36 12.41
CA VAL A 60 -12.37 -2.65 13.39
C VAL A 60 -12.45 -1.15 13.12
N GLU A 61 -12.20 -0.34 14.15
CA GLU A 61 -12.12 1.10 14.03
C GLU A 61 -10.68 1.56 14.27
N VAL A 62 -10.14 2.33 13.33
CA VAL A 62 -8.76 2.84 13.37
C VAL A 62 -8.79 4.28 12.86
N ALA A 63 -8.20 5.22 13.60
CA ALA A 63 -8.19 6.64 13.28
C ALA A 63 -9.59 7.20 12.91
N GLY A 64 -10.63 6.81 13.66
CA GLY A 64 -12.02 7.22 13.42
C GLY A 64 -12.66 6.65 12.14
N ILE A 65 -11.99 5.71 11.47
CA ILE A 65 -12.48 5.04 10.26
C ILE A 65 -12.89 3.62 10.60
N ARG A 66 -14.09 3.23 10.17
CA ARG A 66 -14.58 1.86 10.30
C ARG A 66 -14.15 1.00 9.12
N PHE A 67 -13.26 0.05 9.37
CA PHE A 67 -12.81 -0.95 8.39
C PHE A 67 -13.62 -2.24 8.54
N PRO A 68 -14.21 -2.79 7.46
CA PRO A 68 -14.95 -4.04 7.54
C PRO A 68 -14.07 -5.28 7.74
N GLY A 69 -12.75 -5.15 7.69
CA GLY A 69 -11.79 -6.23 7.89
C GLY A 69 -10.36 -5.70 8.03
N LEU A 70 -9.49 -6.54 8.59
CA LEU A 70 -8.12 -6.20 8.94
C LEU A 70 -7.18 -6.05 7.73
N VAL A 71 -7.52 -6.69 6.60
CA VAL A 71 -6.60 -6.89 5.48
C VAL A 71 -6.83 -5.85 4.40
N GLY A 72 -5.81 -5.09 4.08
CA GLY A 72 -5.82 -4.09 3.02
C GLY A 72 -4.94 -4.43 1.82
N LEU A 73 -5.26 -3.79 0.71
CA LEU A 73 -4.41 -3.73 -0.47
C LEU A 73 -3.37 -2.64 -0.28
N ALA A 74 -2.08 -3.00 -0.37
CA ALA A 74 -1.01 -2.00 -0.26
C ALA A 74 -0.89 -1.13 -1.51
N ALA A 75 -0.45 0.12 -1.33
CA ALA A 75 -0.12 1.03 -2.42
C ALA A 75 0.82 0.41 -3.46
N GLY A 76 0.65 0.80 -4.70
CA GLY A 76 1.41 0.33 -5.85
C GLY A 76 0.71 -0.74 -6.67
N MET A 77 -0.28 -1.44 -6.11
CA MET A 77 -1.04 -2.47 -6.85
C MET A 77 -2.04 -1.83 -7.82
N ASP A 78 -2.78 -0.84 -7.37
CA ASP A 78 -3.75 -0.08 -8.17
C ASP A 78 -3.44 1.42 -8.06
N LYS A 79 -2.41 1.84 -8.78
CA LYS A 79 -1.89 3.22 -8.67
C LYS A 79 -2.89 4.26 -9.13
N ASN A 80 -3.65 3.95 -10.16
CA ASN A 80 -4.55 4.88 -10.81
C ASN A 80 -6.04 4.65 -10.46
N GLY A 81 -6.36 3.75 -9.50
CA GLY A 81 -7.73 3.45 -9.09
C GLY A 81 -8.56 2.74 -10.17
N GLU A 82 -7.92 1.95 -11.04
CA GLU A 82 -8.60 1.29 -12.16
C GLU A 82 -9.59 0.22 -11.72
N ALA A 83 -9.28 -0.48 -10.62
CA ALA A 83 -10.07 -1.57 -10.09
C ALA A 83 -10.75 -1.25 -8.75
N VAL A 84 -10.87 0.03 -8.39
CA VAL A 84 -11.35 0.49 -7.06
C VAL A 84 -12.67 -0.15 -6.63
N ARG A 85 -13.58 -0.42 -7.56
CA ARG A 85 -14.90 -1.05 -7.28
C ARG A 85 -14.85 -2.58 -7.12
N SER A 86 -13.70 -3.21 -7.37
CA SER A 86 -13.56 -4.68 -7.34
C SER A 86 -12.88 -5.19 -6.05
N TRP A 87 -12.09 -4.36 -5.37
CA TRP A 87 -11.28 -4.81 -4.24
C TRP A 87 -12.11 -5.31 -3.06
N ALA A 88 -13.24 -4.67 -2.78
CA ALA A 88 -14.19 -5.13 -1.79
C ALA A 88 -14.69 -6.56 -2.04
N ALA A 89 -15.03 -6.88 -3.30
CA ALA A 89 -15.53 -8.21 -3.69
C ALA A 89 -14.42 -9.28 -3.61
N LEU A 90 -13.14 -8.89 -3.74
CA LEU A 90 -12.00 -9.79 -3.56
C LEU A 90 -11.61 -10.00 -2.08
N GLY A 91 -12.39 -9.47 -1.14
CA GLY A 91 -12.24 -9.73 0.29
C GLY A 91 -11.43 -8.69 1.06
N PHE A 92 -10.85 -7.68 0.39
CA PHE A 92 -10.11 -6.63 1.09
C PHE A 92 -11.02 -5.80 2.00
N GLY A 93 -10.52 -5.41 3.16
CA GLY A 93 -11.17 -4.54 4.13
C GLY A 93 -10.88 -3.05 3.88
N HIS A 94 -9.83 -2.74 3.12
CA HIS A 94 -9.51 -1.41 2.60
C HIS A 94 -8.59 -1.53 1.39
N ALA A 95 -8.45 -0.46 0.62
CA ALA A 95 -7.49 -0.40 -0.48
C ALA A 95 -6.73 0.93 -0.45
N GLU A 96 -5.39 0.85 -0.51
CA GLU A 96 -4.52 2.02 -0.66
C GLU A 96 -4.16 2.17 -2.14
N LEU A 97 -4.77 3.16 -2.78
CA LEU A 97 -4.49 3.54 -4.17
C LEU A 97 -3.21 4.37 -4.25
N GLY A 98 -2.65 4.50 -5.43
CA GLY A 98 -1.40 5.26 -5.61
C GLY A 98 -0.16 4.35 -5.47
N THR A 99 1.02 4.90 -5.27
CA THR A 99 1.31 6.32 -5.03
C THR A 99 1.09 7.13 -6.29
N VAL A 100 0.35 8.21 -6.18
CA VAL A 100 0.23 9.22 -7.22
C VAL A 100 1.02 10.47 -6.87
N THR A 101 1.33 11.26 -7.88
CA THR A 101 2.07 12.52 -7.77
C THR A 101 1.23 13.65 -8.38
N ALA A 102 1.55 14.89 -8.08
CA ALA A 102 0.85 16.04 -8.66
C ALA A 102 0.85 15.98 -10.19
N ASN A 103 2.03 15.73 -10.75
CA ASN A 103 2.19 15.58 -12.19
C ASN A 103 2.17 14.10 -12.61
N PRO A 104 1.58 13.75 -13.77
CA PRO A 104 1.72 12.41 -14.33
C PRO A 104 3.19 12.13 -14.67
N GLN A 105 3.62 10.90 -14.46
CA GLN A 105 5.00 10.52 -14.80
C GLN A 105 5.11 9.06 -15.22
N PRO A 106 6.02 8.76 -16.19
CA PRO A 106 6.18 7.40 -16.72
C PRO A 106 6.87 6.45 -15.73
N GLY A 107 7.52 6.99 -14.70
CA GLY A 107 8.41 6.26 -13.80
C GLY A 107 9.81 6.06 -14.38
N ASN A 108 10.57 5.13 -13.77
CA ASN A 108 11.92 4.81 -14.21
C ASN A 108 11.92 3.93 -15.46
N GLU A 109 13.08 3.79 -16.11
CA GLU A 109 13.28 2.95 -17.29
C GLU A 109 12.97 1.47 -17.00
N ARG A 110 12.51 0.76 -18.03
CA ARG A 110 12.26 -0.68 -17.99
C ARG A 110 13.50 -1.47 -18.44
N PRO A 111 13.71 -2.69 -17.90
CA PRO A 111 12.92 -3.40 -16.90
C PRO A 111 13.10 -2.80 -15.51
N ARG A 112 12.01 -2.75 -14.74
CA ARG A 112 11.98 -2.10 -13.42
C ARG A 112 11.22 -2.89 -12.35
N LEU A 113 10.84 -4.12 -12.67
CA LEU A 113 10.16 -5.03 -11.76
C LEU A 113 10.69 -6.44 -11.99
N PHE A 114 11.17 -7.11 -10.94
CA PHE A 114 11.82 -8.41 -11.00
C PHE A 114 11.20 -9.35 -9.98
N ARG A 115 10.90 -10.58 -10.39
CA ARG A 115 10.43 -11.65 -9.50
C ARG A 115 11.60 -12.48 -9.02
N LEU A 116 11.60 -12.77 -7.72
CA LEU A 116 12.51 -13.68 -7.06
C LEU A 116 11.69 -14.88 -6.53
N PRO A 117 11.41 -15.89 -7.39
CA PRO A 117 10.44 -16.91 -7.05
C PRO A 117 10.87 -17.84 -5.91
N ALA A 118 12.16 -18.14 -5.79
CA ALA A 118 12.68 -19.00 -4.73
C ALA A 118 12.55 -18.29 -3.36
N SER A 119 12.79 -16.98 -3.34
CA SER A 119 12.70 -16.13 -2.15
C SER A 119 11.28 -15.63 -1.87
N LEU A 120 10.30 -15.94 -2.70
CA LEU A 120 8.94 -15.38 -2.63
C LEU A 120 8.97 -13.83 -2.51
N ALA A 121 9.79 -13.20 -3.34
CA ALA A 121 10.11 -11.78 -3.25
C ALA A 121 9.98 -11.06 -4.59
N LEU A 122 9.97 -9.73 -4.54
CA LEU A 122 10.02 -8.84 -5.70
C LEU A 122 11.08 -7.76 -5.44
N VAL A 123 11.86 -7.42 -6.47
CA VAL A 123 12.64 -6.18 -6.52
C VAL A 123 11.96 -5.22 -7.49
N ASN A 124 11.79 -3.97 -7.10
CA ASN A 124 11.21 -2.95 -7.96
C ASN A 124 11.94 -1.62 -7.87
N ARG A 125 12.00 -0.93 -9.01
CA ARG A 125 12.45 0.46 -9.15
C ARG A 125 11.45 1.25 -10.00
N MET A 126 10.17 1.19 -9.64
CA MET A 126 9.06 1.73 -10.46
C MET A 126 9.14 3.24 -10.66
N GLY A 127 9.56 4.01 -9.63
CA GLY A 127 9.72 5.47 -9.74
C GLY A 127 8.39 6.21 -9.85
N PHE A 128 7.35 5.74 -9.12
CA PHE A 128 6.02 6.34 -9.08
C PHE A 128 5.38 6.56 -10.47
N ASN A 129 5.42 5.54 -11.34
CA ASN A 129 4.67 5.61 -12.60
C ASN A 129 3.18 5.74 -12.31
N ASN A 130 2.56 6.84 -12.73
CA ASN A 130 1.15 7.14 -12.48
C ASN A 130 0.63 8.21 -13.46
N HIS A 131 -0.69 8.38 -13.52
CA HIS A 131 -1.36 9.32 -14.42
C HIS A 131 -1.59 10.72 -13.80
N GLY A 132 -1.07 10.97 -12.59
CA GLY A 132 -1.26 12.22 -11.86
C GLY A 132 -2.50 12.23 -10.97
N ALA A 133 -2.48 13.13 -9.97
CA ALA A 133 -3.56 13.28 -8.99
C ALA A 133 -4.88 13.67 -9.64
N ALA A 134 -4.86 14.54 -10.66
CA ALA A 134 -6.07 14.95 -11.38
C ALA A 134 -6.75 13.78 -12.08
N ALA A 135 -5.99 12.95 -12.80
CA ALA A 135 -6.55 11.78 -13.50
C ALA A 135 -7.10 10.73 -12.52
N LEU A 136 -6.50 10.58 -11.32
CA LEU A 136 -7.06 9.74 -10.27
C LEU A 136 -8.38 10.32 -9.75
N ALA A 137 -8.44 11.62 -9.47
CA ALA A 137 -9.67 12.30 -9.00
C ALA A 137 -10.82 12.12 -10.01
N ASP A 138 -10.55 12.34 -11.30
CA ASP A 138 -11.55 12.18 -12.37
C ASP A 138 -12.07 10.72 -12.42
N ARG A 139 -11.18 9.75 -12.28
CA ARG A 139 -11.56 8.33 -12.29
C ARG A 139 -12.38 7.95 -11.06
N LEU A 140 -12.03 8.43 -9.88
CA LEU A 140 -12.77 8.18 -8.66
C LEU A 140 -14.16 8.83 -8.71
N MET A 141 -14.24 10.04 -9.23
CA MET A 141 -15.51 10.74 -9.49
C MET A 141 -16.39 9.96 -10.45
N ALA A 142 -15.86 9.53 -11.59
CA ALA A 142 -16.58 8.72 -12.58
C ALA A 142 -17.02 7.35 -12.02
N ALA A 143 -16.26 6.80 -11.06
CA ALA A 143 -16.63 5.58 -10.34
C ALA A 143 -17.66 5.81 -9.22
N GLY A 144 -18.07 7.06 -8.95
CA GLY A 144 -18.99 7.42 -7.86
C GLY A 144 -18.37 7.26 -6.48
N VAL A 145 -17.05 7.23 -6.39
CA VAL A 145 -16.31 7.13 -5.13
C VAL A 145 -16.32 8.48 -4.42
N ALA A 146 -16.61 8.47 -3.13
CA ALA A 146 -16.54 9.65 -2.28
C ALA A 146 -16.08 9.24 -0.89
N ARG A 147 -15.54 10.16 -0.13
CA ARG A 147 -15.15 9.93 1.26
C ARG A 147 -16.31 9.37 2.09
N GLY A 148 -16.06 8.36 2.92
CA GLY A 148 -17.07 7.62 3.67
C GLY A 148 -17.74 6.50 2.89
N ASN A 149 -17.21 6.00 2.00
CA ASN A 149 -17.34 5.34 0.73
C ASN A 149 -18.28 4.13 0.70
N MET A 150 -19.53 4.39 0.39
CA MET A 150 -20.50 3.32 0.16
C MET A 150 -20.33 2.64 -1.22
N MET A 151 -19.76 3.31 -2.22
CA MET A 151 -19.64 2.78 -3.59
C MET A 151 -18.45 1.83 -3.78
N ALA A 152 -17.34 2.07 -3.10
CA ALA A 152 -16.23 1.11 -3.07
C ALA A 152 -16.50 -0.07 -2.12
N GLY A 153 -17.41 0.09 -1.17
CA GLY A 153 -17.77 -0.93 -0.16
C GLY A 153 -16.69 -1.15 0.90
N ILE A 154 -15.61 -0.40 0.87
CA ILE A 154 -14.47 -0.42 1.80
C ILE A 154 -13.83 0.96 1.86
N PRO A 155 -13.15 1.34 2.94
CA PRO A 155 -12.35 2.55 3.01
C PRO A 155 -11.28 2.60 1.93
N ILE A 156 -11.09 3.78 1.35
CA ILE A 156 -10.08 4.06 0.34
C ILE A 156 -9.02 4.99 0.92
N GLY A 157 -7.81 4.45 1.10
CA GLY A 157 -6.62 5.24 1.32
C GLY A 157 -6.03 5.71 -0.01
N ILE A 158 -5.46 6.90 -0.03
CA ILE A 158 -4.74 7.37 -1.20
C ILE A 158 -3.32 7.74 -0.81
N SER A 159 -2.35 7.02 -1.39
CA SER A 159 -0.94 7.28 -1.23
C SER A 159 -0.50 8.39 -2.18
N VAL A 160 0.08 9.44 -1.62
CA VAL A 160 0.62 10.58 -2.36
C VAL A 160 2.13 10.69 -2.17
N GLY A 161 2.83 11.09 -3.21
CA GLY A 161 4.27 11.26 -3.21
C GLY A 161 4.67 12.45 -4.06
N LYS A 162 5.91 12.94 -3.90
CA LYS A 162 6.46 14.04 -4.67
C LYS A 162 6.72 13.64 -6.12
N SER A 163 6.33 14.49 -7.06
CA SER A 163 6.68 14.35 -8.47
C SER A 163 8.20 14.35 -8.66
N LYS A 164 8.71 13.54 -9.58
CA LYS A 164 10.16 13.42 -9.85
C LYS A 164 10.76 14.75 -10.31
N ILE A 165 10.00 15.50 -11.12
CA ILE A 165 10.44 16.79 -11.70
C ILE A 165 10.43 17.92 -10.67
N THR A 166 9.67 17.81 -9.58
CA THR A 166 9.56 18.87 -8.57
C THR A 166 10.81 18.88 -7.69
N PRO A 167 11.49 20.04 -7.50
CA PRO A 167 12.59 20.17 -6.54
C PRO A 167 12.17 19.84 -5.11
N LEU A 168 13.12 19.44 -4.26
CA LEU A 168 12.82 19.14 -2.84
C LEU A 168 12.27 20.37 -2.09
N ALA A 169 12.76 21.55 -2.38
CA ALA A 169 12.30 22.79 -1.77
C ALA A 169 10.82 23.11 -2.09
N GLU A 170 10.28 22.56 -3.15
CA GLU A 170 8.87 22.73 -3.56
C GLU A 170 8.02 21.51 -3.22
N ALA A 171 8.55 20.57 -2.44
CA ALA A 171 7.87 19.32 -2.13
C ALA A 171 6.50 19.55 -1.48
N ALA A 172 6.39 20.45 -0.51
CA ALA A 172 5.16 20.71 0.21
C ALA A 172 4.02 21.13 -0.75
N GLU A 173 4.26 22.01 -1.70
CA GLU A 173 3.25 22.42 -2.68
C GLU A 173 2.84 21.30 -3.65
N ASP A 174 3.77 20.42 -4.03
CA ASP A 174 3.49 19.26 -4.87
C ASP A 174 2.54 18.28 -4.14
N TYR A 175 2.80 18.01 -2.84
CA TYR A 175 1.91 17.20 -2.01
C TYR A 175 0.55 17.90 -1.79
N LEU A 176 0.54 19.20 -1.50
CA LEU A 176 -0.69 19.99 -1.29
C LEU A 176 -1.58 20.01 -2.54
N PHE A 177 -0.98 20.12 -3.73
CA PHE A 177 -1.73 20.02 -4.98
C PHE A 177 -2.48 18.68 -5.07
N SER A 178 -1.78 17.57 -4.83
CA SER A 178 -2.38 16.24 -4.85
C SER A 178 -3.47 16.09 -3.77
N LEU A 179 -3.20 16.57 -2.55
CA LEU A 179 -4.12 16.49 -1.43
C LEU A 179 -5.43 17.23 -1.73
N ARG A 180 -5.38 18.47 -2.24
CA ARG A 180 -6.56 19.28 -2.58
C ARG A 180 -7.50 18.56 -3.53
N LEU A 181 -6.97 17.87 -4.51
CA LEU A 181 -7.76 17.11 -5.48
C LEU A 181 -8.34 15.80 -4.91
N LEU A 182 -7.64 15.15 -3.97
CA LEU A 182 -7.94 13.78 -3.58
C LEU A 182 -8.69 13.65 -2.24
N VAL A 183 -8.66 14.67 -1.39
CA VAL A 183 -9.41 14.72 -0.11
C VAL A 183 -10.90 14.36 -0.27
N PRO A 184 -11.62 14.77 -1.32
CA PRO A 184 -13.04 14.41 -1.48
C PRO A 184 -13.29 12.91 -1.63
N PHE A 185 -12.27 12.12 -1.97
CA PHE A 185 -12.37 10.70 -2.28
C PHE A 185 -11.67 9.81 -1.25
N ALA A 186 -10.78 10.37 -0.44
CA ALA A 186 -9.94 9.62 0.50
C ALA A 186 -10.60 9.49 1.86
N ASP A 187 -10.62 8.27 2.42
CA ASP A 187 -10.93 8.05 3.82
C ASP A 187 -9.70 8.33 4.70
N TYR A 188 -8.48 8.07 4.18
CA TYR A 188 -7.21 8.53 4.74
C TYR A 188 -6.21 8.86 3.62
N LEU A 189 -5.22 9.68 3.92
CA LEU A 189 -4.09 9.98 3.04
C LEU A 189 -2.82 9.34 3.58
N ALA A 190 -2.10 8.61 2.74
CA ALA A 190 -0.80 8.03 3.06
C ALA A 190 0.31 8.88 2.44
N ILE A 191 1.12 9.53 3.27
CA ILE A 191 2.23 10.37 2.83
C ILE A 191 3.46 9.50 2.59
N ASN A 192 3.80 9.29 1.32
CA ASN A 192 4.90 8.42 0.93
C ASN A 192 6.20 9.20 0.77
N VAL A 193 6.93 9.36 1.86
CA VAL A 193 8.28 9.96 1.93
C VAL A 193 9.39 8.90 1.94
N SER A 194 9.06 7.61 1.78
CA SER A 194 9.94 6.48 2.09
C SER A 194 10.40 5.66 0.86
N SER A 195 9.97 6.03 -0.36
CA SER A 195 10.37 5.28 -1.56
C SER A 195 11.87 5.40 -1.83
N PRO A 196 12.57 4.25 -2.03
CA PRO A 196 13.98 4.27 -2.41
C PRO A 196 14.20 4.61 -3.89
N ASN A 197 13.13 4.69 -4.69
CA ASN A 197 13.18 4.74 -6.15
C ASN A 197 13.01 6.16 -6.72
N THR A 198 12.93 7.16 -5.86
CA THR A 198 12.84 8.59 -6.22
C THR A 198 14.00 9.32 -5.57
N PRO A 199 14.92 9.93 -6.35
CA PRO A 199 16.09 10.61 -5.80
C PRO A 199 15.72 11.68 -4.76
N GLY A 200 16.42 11.66 -3.63
CA GLY A 200 16.24 12.61 -2.53
C GLY A 200 14.92 12.52 -1.75
N LEU A 201 13.98 11.65 -2.14
CA LEU A 201 12.68 11.59 -1.45
C LEU A 201 12.81 11.22 0.03
N ARG A 202 13.73 10.32 0.35
CA ARG A 202 13.91 9.84 1.74
C ARG A 202 14.44 10.93 2.70
N THR A 203 15.04 12.01 2.21
CA THR A 203 15.41 13.15 3.06
C THR A 203 14.18 13.88 3.62
N LEU A 204 13.00 13.69 3.03
CA LEU A 204 11.74 14.17 3.60
C LEU A 204 11.32 13.41 4.87
N GLN A 205 12.01 12.32 5.26
CA GLN A 205 11.83 11.65 6.54
C GLN A 205 12.66 12.29 7.66
N ASP A 206 13.65 13.13 7.30
CA ASP A 206 14.45 13.87 8.27
C ASP A 206 13.53 14.82 9.06
N ALA A 207 13.71 14.88 10.36
CA ALA A 207 12.78 15.53 11.29
C ALA A 207 12.38 16.97 10.91
N PRO A 208 13.27 17.87 10.48
CA PRO A 208 12.88 19.21 10.07
C PRO A 208 11.98 19.25 8.84
N ALA A 209 12.36 18.49 7.79
CA ALA A 209 11.63 18.45 6.53
C ALA A 209 10.24 17.80 6.68
N LEU A 210 10.16 16.72 7.47
CA LEU A 210 8.90 16.04 7.75
C LEU A 210 7.97 16.93 8.57
N ARG A 211 8.50 17.66 9.56
CA ARG A 211 7.72 18.60 10.39
C ARG A 211 7.06 19.69 9.53
N GLU A 212 7.82 20.32 8.64
CA GLU A 212 7.31 21.35 7.72
C GLU A 212 6.22 20.77 6.80
N LEU A 213 6.49 19.62 6.20
CA LEU A 213 5.55 18.95 5.30
C LEU A 213 4.25 18.60 6.04
N LEU A 214 4.33 17.95 7.21
CA LEU A 214 3.15 17.55 7.98
C LEU A 214 2.33 18.77 8.43
N ALA A 215 2.97 19.82 8.93
CA ALA A 215 2.28 21.03 9.35
C ALA A 215 1.45 21.63 8.19
N ALA A 216 2.01 21.70 6.98
CA ALA A 216 1.32 22.19 5.81
C ALA A 216 0.13 21.28 5.43
N LEU A 217 0.33 19.97 5.39
CA LEU A 217 -0.70 19.00 4.99
C LEU A 217 -1.84 18.93 6.00
N VAL A 218 -1.54 18.89 7.30
CA VAL A 218 -2.54 18.85 8.37
C VAL A 218 -3.37 20.13 8.36
N ALA A 219 -2.74 21.30 8.28
CA ALA A 219 -3.46 22.57 8.18
C ALA A 219 -4.44 22.58 6.98
N GLU A 220 -4.01 22.05 5.85
CA GLU A 220 -4.84 21.99 4.64
C GLU A 220 -6.00 20.99 4.77
N THR A 221 -5.81 19.81 5.42
CA THR A 221 -6.93 18.89 5.69
C THR A 221 -7.99 19.52 6.58
N TRP A 222 -7.60 20.30 7.59
CA TRP A 222 -8.52 21.08 8.42
C TRP A 222 -9.25 22.14 7.62
N ARG A 223 -8.57 22.89 6.76
CA ARG A 223 -9.19 23.90 5.88
C ARG A 223 -10.24 23.28 4.95
N LEU A 224 -9.98 22.07 4.44
CA LEU A 224 -10.86 21.36 3.52
C LEU A 224 -11.97 20.56 4.22
N ALA A 225 -11.96 20.46 5.53
CA ALA A 225 -12.88 19.61 6.30
C ALA A 225 -14.35 20.05 6.20
N ALA A 226 -14.62 21.35 5.96
CA ALA A 226 -15.96 21.89 5.73
C ALA A 226 -17.00 21.46 6.80
N GLY A 227 -16.61 21.48 8.07
CA GLY A 227 -17.48 21.11 9.20
C GLY A 227 -17.56 19.61 9.50
N ARG A 228 -16.84 18.77 8.76
CA ARG A 228 -16.61 17.34 9.07
C ARG A 228 -15.23 17.15 9.71
N PRO A 229 -14.94 16.00 10.36
CA PRO A 229 -13.57 15.68 10.75
C PRO A 229 -12.62 15.77 9.55
N PRO A 230 -11.38 16.28 9.71
CA PRO A 230 -10.40 16.29 8.62
C PRO A 230 -10.12 14.86 8.12
N VAL A 231 -9.53 14.73 6.93
CA VAL A 231 -9.07 13.42 6.44
C VAL A 231 -7.81 13.04 7.20
N PRO A 232 -7.75 11.88 7.86
CA PRO A 232 -6.58 11.42 8.59
C PRO A 232 -5.35 11.32 7.70
N ILE A 233 -4.20 11.76 8.21
CA ILE A 233 -2.89 11.64 7.58
C ILE A 233 -2.12 10.50 8.23
N MET A 234 -1.67 9.53 7.41
CA MET A 234 -0.77 8.46 7.81
C MET A 234 0.58 8.61 7.14
N VAL A 235 1.67 8.43 7.90
CA VAL A 235 3.03 8.54 7.35
C VAL A 235 3.58 7.15 7.06
N LYS A 236 4.01 6.93 5.80
CA LYS A 236 4.61 5.65 5.39
C LYS A 236 6.12 5.69 5.54
N VAL A 237 6.63 4.78 6.39
CA VAL A 237 8.04 4.77 6.80
C VAL A 237 8.89 3.77 6.02
N SER A 238 10.19 4.10 5.91
CA SER A 238 11.19 3.21 5.33
C SER A 238 11.63 2.15 6.34
N PRO A 239 11.79 0.88 5.97
CA PRO A 239 12.34 -0.14 6.84
C PRO A 239 13.85 -0.02 7.06
N ASP A 240 14.50 0.93 6.40
CA ASP A 240 15.94 1.11 6.43
C ASP A 240 16.39 2.27 7.36
N LEU A 241 15.44 2.87 8.10
CA LEU A 241 15.75 3.83 9.18
C LEU A 241 16.31 3.08 10.38
N ASP A 242 17.31 3.67 11.04
CA ASP A 242 17.79 3.21 12.32
C ASP A 242 16.87 3.66 13.47
N GLU A 243 17.13 3.18 14.69
CA GLU A 243 16.28 3.45 15.85
C GLU A 243 16.23 4.95 16.19
N THR A 244 17.35 5.66 16.09
CA THR A 244 17.41 7.10 16.38
C THR A 244 16.54 7.90 15.39
N ALA A 245 16.66 7.62 14.09
CA ALA A 245 15.85 8.28 13.07
C ALA A 245 14.36 7.93 13.23
N LEU A 246 14.04 6.71 13.68
CA LEU A 246 12.66 6.32 13.98
C LEU A 246 12.08 7.06 15.18
N GLU A 247 12.86 7.25 16.25
CA GLU A 247 12.44 8.02 17.43
C GLU A 247 12.18 9.49 17.07
N GLU A 248 13.09 10.11 16.32
CA GLU A 248 12.90 11.47 15.81
C GLU A 248 11.65 11.60 14.91
N LEU A 249 11.44 10.64 14.01
CA LEU A 249 10.26 10.59 13.16
C LEU A 249 8.98 10.45 13.98
N LEU A 250 8.97 9.61 15.02
CA LEU A 250 7.80 9.44 15.91
C LEU A 250 7.43 10.74 16.62
N VAL A 251 8.42 11.48 17.15
CA VAL A 251 8.18 12.79 17.77
C VAL A 251 7.52 13.72 16.76
N VAL A 252 8.09 13.82 15.55
CA VAL A 252 7.53 14.68 14.50
C VAL A 252 6.12 14.26 14.07
N CYS A 253 5.85 12.97 13.93
CA CYS A 253 4.53 12.48 13.55
C CYS A 253 3.49 12.79 14.64
N THR A 254 3.84 12.55 15.91
CA THR A 254 2.94 12.78 17.04
C THR A 254 2.63 14.27 17.24
N GLU A 255 3.66 15.11 17.25
CA GLU A 255 3.52 16.56 17.39
C GLU A 255 2.92 17.23 16.16
N GLY A 256 3.22 16.70 14.97
CA GLY A 256 2.77 17.22 13.67
C GLY A 256 1.34 16.85 13.30
N GLY A 257 0.63 16.08 14.15
CA GLY A 257 -0.77 15.72 13.92
C GLY A 257 -0.99 14.62 12.89
N ALA A 258 -0.01 13.72 12.68
CA ALA A 258 -0.26 12.47 11.97
C ALA A 258 -1.21 11.59 12.81
N GLU A 259 -2.14 10.93 12.16
CA GLU A 259 -3.15 10.09 12.83
C GLU A 259 -2.88 8.58 12.66
N GLY A 260 -1.71 8.22 12.13
CA GLY A 260 -1.24 6.85 12.04
C GLY A 260 0.05 6.70 11.25
N LEU A 261 0.60 5.49 11.29
CA LEU A 261 1.82 5.12 10.58
C LEU A 261 1.56 3.93 9.66
N ILE A 262 2.31 3.83 8.56
CA ILE A 262 2.31 2.66 7.68
C ILE A 262 3.73 2.09 7.66
N ALA A 263 3.93 0.96 8.28
CA ALA A 263 5.22 0.29 8.41
C ALA A 263 5.16 -1.11 7.78
N THR A 264 5.84 -1.32 6.60
CA THR A 264 6.87 -0.48 6.01
C THR A 264 6.75 -0.31 4.49
N ASN A 265 7.60 0.55 3.88
CA ASN A 265 7.91 0.50 2.46
C ASN A 265 8.84 -0.70 2.16
N THR A 266 9.41 -0.78 0.97
CA THR A 266 10.40 -1.77 0.54
C THR A 266 11.80 -1.41 1.06
N THR A 267 12.68 -2.43 1.25
CA THR A 267 14.04 -2.26 1.76
C THR A 267 15.10 -2.28 0.64
N LEU A 268 16.22 -1.62 0.87
CA LEU A 268 17.44 -1.76 0.05
C LEU A 268 18.30 -2.96 0.47
N ALA A 269 18.06 -3.53 1.66
CA ALA A 269 18.75 -4.73 2.10
C ALA A 269 18.43 -5.94 1.22
N ARG A 270 19.37 -6.88 1.16
CA ARG A 270 19.28 -8.10 0.34
C ARG A 270 19.44 -9.37 1.16
N ASP A 271 19.31 -9.26 2.48
CA ASP A 271 19.40 -10.38 3.40
C ASP A 271 18.24 -11.37 3.21
N GLY A 272 18.48 -12.66 3.46
CA GLY A 272 17.45 -13.69 3.44
C GLY A 272 16.96 -14.08 2.04
N LEU A 273 17.76 -13.82 1.00
CA LEU A 273 17.46 -14.26 -0.36
C LEU A 273 18.03 -15.66 -0.63
N GLU A 274 17.26 -16.46 -1.36
CA GLU A 274 17.68 -17.76 -1.81
C GLU A 274 18.76 -17.68 -2.89
N PRO A 275 19.79 -18.55 -2.89
CA PRO A 275 20.86 -18.53 -3.89
C PRO A 275 20.38 -18.61 -5.34
N ALA A 276 19.25 -19.29 -5.58
CA ALA A 276 18.66 -19.41 -6.91
C ALA A 276 18.21 -18.07 -7.50
N ASP A 277 17.98 -17.05 -6.68
CA ASP A 277 17.58 -15.72 -7.10
C ASP A 277 18.75 -14.71 -7.13
N ALA A 278 19.99 -15.13 -6.89
CA ALA A 278 21.16 -14.25 -6.73
C ALA A 278 21.38 -13.29 -7.90
N ALA A 279 21.17 -13.73 -9.15
CA ALA A 279 21.34 -12.89 -10.33
C ALA A 279 20.37 -11.70 -10.35
N LEU A 280 19.11 -11.91 -9.95
CA LEU A 280 18.08 -10.86 -9.87
C LEU A 280 18.16 -10.07 -8.56
N ALA A 281 18.77 -10.63 -7.53
CA ALA A 281 19.03 -9.96 -6.25
C ALA A 281 19.98 -8.77 -6.39
N ALA A 282 20.87 -8.79 -7.39
CA ALA A 282 21.81 -7.70 -7.71
C ALA A 282 21.12 -6.48 -8.34
N GLU A 283 19.87 -6.62 -8.80
CA GLU A 283 19.13 -5.50 -9.37
C GLU A 283 18.87 -4.40 -8.34
N THR A 284 19.04 -3.15 -8.78
CA THR A 284 18.73 -1.98 -7.95
C THR A 284 17.24 -1.83 -7.70
N GLY A 285 16.87 -1.25 -6.57
CA GLY A 285 15.48 -0.99 -6.20
C GLY A 285 15.10 -1.56 -4.84
N GLY A 286 13.84 -1.40 -4.47
CA GLY A 286 13.31 -1.87 -3.20
C GLY A 286 12.90 -3.33 -3.25
N LEU A 287 13.33 -4.11 -2.26
CA LEU A 287 12.98 -5.51 -2.05
C LEU A 287 11.73 -5.63 -1.18
N SER A 288 10.79 -6.47 -1.59
CA SER A 288 9.57 -6.83 -0.86
C SER A 288 9.39 -8.36 -0.82
N GLY A 289 8.44 -8.84 -0.03
CA GLY A 289 8.15 -10.27 0.10
C GLY A 289 8.76 -10.88 1.35
N ALA A 290 8.93 -12.20 1.38
CA ALA A 290 9.33 -12.95 2.57
C ALA A 290 10.59 -12.40 3.28
N PRO A 291 11.66 -12.00 2.56
CA PRO A 291 12.87 -11.49 3.21
C PRO A 291 12.65 -10.22 4.04
N LEU A 292 11.66 -9.39 3.68
CA LEU A 292 11.32 -8.18 4.44
C LEU A 292 10.58 -8.47 5.75
N GLY A 293 9.98 -9.64 5.91
CA GLY A 293 9.01 -9.92 6.98
C GLY A 293 9.53 -9.72 8.40
N ALA A 294 10.71 -10.24 8.71
CA ALA A 294 11.31 -10.11 10.04
C ALA A 294 11.60 -8.63 10.38
N ARG A 295 12.17 -7.88 9.44
CA ARG A 295 12.49 -6.45 9.59
C ARG A 295 11.22 -5.61 9.77
N ALA A 296 10.18 -5.87 8.95
CA ALA A 296 8.92 -5.15 9.07
C ALA A 296 8.24 -5.37 10.42
N ARG A 297 8.20 -6.62 10.92
CA ARG A 297 7.66 -6.94 12.26
C ARG A 297 8.46 -6.32 13.39
N ALA A 298 9.79 -6.33 13.28
CA ALA A 298 10.64 -5.67 14.28
C ALA A 298 10.38 -4.17 14.35
N MET A 299 10.24 -3.50 13.20
CA MET A 299 9.90 -2.09 13.13
C MET A 299 8.51 -1.80 13.68
N VAL A 300 7.50 -2.59 13.33
CA VAL A 300 6.14 -2.42 13.88
C VAL A 300 6.15 -2.54 15.40
N ARG A 301 6.86 -3.52 15.95
CA ARG A 301 6.99 -3.68 17.42
C ARG A 301 7.68 -2.47 18.05
N PHE A 302 8.80 -2.04 17.48
CA PHE A 302 9.54 -0.85 17.97
C PHE A 302 8.64 0.38 18.03
N LEU A 303 7.85 0.61 16.98
CA LEU A 303 6.92 1.73 16.90
C LEU A 303 5.77 1.58 17.91
N ALA A 304 5.14 0.41 17.99
CA ALA A 304 4.00 0.15 18.86
C ALA A 304 4.34 0.31 20.36
N GLU A 305 5.58 0.01 20.75
CA GLU A 305 6.08 0.22 22.12
C GLU A 305 6.28 1.70 22.48
N ARG A 306 6.34 2.60 21.48
CA ARG A 306 6.75 4.01 21.65
C ARG A 306 5.69 5.04 21.28
N THR A 307 4.58 4.62 20.66
CA THR A 307 3.50 5.53 20.28
C THR A 307 2.12 4.89 20.44
N SER A 308 1.12 5.73 20.68
CA SER A 308 -0.30 5.34 20.61
C SER A 308 -0.90 5.50 19.21
N LEU A 309 -0.14 5.99 18.24
CA LEU A 309 -0.61 6.09 16.86
C LEU A 309 -0.90 4.69 16.30
N PRO A 310 -2.05 4.46 15.66
CA PRO A 310 -2.33 3.19 15.02
C PRO A 310 -1.34 2.91 13.90
N ILE A 311 -0.97 1.64 13.74
CA ILE A 311 0.02 1.21 12.76
C ILE A 311 -0.63 0.25 11.75
N ILE A 312 -0.51 0.55 10.46
CA ILE A 312 -0.81 -0.38 9.39
C ILE A 312 0.47 -1.15 9.05
N GLY A 313 0.50 -2.44 9.39
CA GLY A 313 1.67 -3.30 9.16
C GLY A 313 1.75 -3.78 7.71
N VAL A 314 2.89 -3.58 7.05
CA VAL A 314 3.13 -3.96 5.64
C VAL A 314 4.52 -4.56 5.49
N GLY A 315 4.62 -5.72 4.86
CA GLY A 315 5.89 -6.33 4.50
C GLY A 315 5.99 -7.80 4.95
N GLY A 316 6.31 -8.67 4.02
CA GLY A 316 6.58 -10.08 4.29
C GLY A 316 5.39 -10.94 4.70
N ILE A 317 4.16 -10.49 4.51
CA ILE A 317 2.95 -11.25 4.86
C ILE A 317 2.57 -12.16 3.68
N LEU A 318 2.87 -13.46 3.79
CA LEU A 318 2.60 -14.49 2.79
C LEU A 318 1.76 -15.65 3.33
N SER A 319 1.50 -15.67 4.63
CA SER A 319 0.70 -16.70 5.29
C SER A 319 -0.18 -16.09 6.37
N ARG A 320 -1.09 -16.91 6.92
CA ARG A 320 -1.88 -16.54 8.10
C ARG A 320 -0.99 -16.24 9.30
N ASP A 321 0.05 -17.05 9.49
CA ASP A 321 0.97 -16.91 10.63
C ASP A 321 1.80 -15.61 10.52
N ASP A 322 2.22 -15.21 9.31
CA ASP A 322 2.87 -13.91 9.10
C ASP A 322 1.92 -12.75 9.43
N GLY A 323 0.65 -12.88 9.05
CA GLY A 323 -0.37 -11.87 9.37
C GLY A 323 -0.61 -11.77 10.88
N GLN A 324 -0.73 -12.90 11.59
CA GLN A 324 -0.88 -12.93 13.04
C GLN A 324 0.35 -12.33 13.72
N ALA A 325 1.55 -12.74 13.32
CA ALA A 325 2.78 -12.19 13.87
C ALA A 325 2.95 -10.67 13.64
N MET A 326 2.35 -10.12 12.59
CA MET A 326 2.32 -8.68 12.35
C MET A 326 1.35 -7.97 13.30
N LEU A 327 0.17 -8.56 13.57
CA LEU A 327 -0.78 -8.05 14.58
C LEU A 327 -0.19 -8.15 15.99
N ASP A 328 0.42 -9.29 16.33
CA ASP A 328 1.10 -9.51 17.63
C ASP A 328 2.28 -8.54 17.84
N ALA A 329 2.85 -8.02 16.77
CA ALA A 329 3.86 -6.97 16.84
C ALA A 329 3.26 -5.57 17.13
N GLY A 330 1.93 -5.42 17.14
CA GLY A 330 1.22 -4.18 17.46
C GLY A 330 0.57 -3.49 16.26
N ALA A 331 0.49 -4.13 15.09
CA ALA A 331 -0.25 -3.56 13.97
C ALA A 331 -1.76 -3.58 14.23
N SER A 332 -2.44 -2.46 13.99
CA SER A 332 -3.92 -2.35 14.05
C SER A 332 -4.60 -2.89 12.78
N LEU A 333 -3.95 -2.77 11.65
CA LEU A 333 -4.35 -3.25 10.32
C LEU A 333 -3.13 -3.82 9.60
N ILE A 334 -3.37 -4.65 8.60
CA ILE A 334 -2.30 -5.19 7.75
C ILE A 334 -2.57 -4.92 6.28
N GLN A 335 -1.51 -4.73 5.50
CA GLN A 335 -1.60 -4.61 4.04
C GLN A 335 -0.72 -5.64 3.36
N ILE A 336 -1.16 -6.14 2.20
CA ILE A 336 -0.41 -7.09 1.39
C ILE A 336 -0.21 -6.58 -0.04
N TYR A 337 0.96 -6.87 -0.60
CA TYR A 337 1.31 -6.69 -2.01
C TYR A 337 1.90 -7.98 -2.58
N THR A 338 3.14 -8.30 -2.24
CA THR A 338 3.87 -9.47 -2.73
C THR A 338 3.17 -10.77 -2.35
N GLY A 339 2.61 -10.84 -1.14
CA GLY A 339 1.80 -11.98 -0.71
C GLY A 339 0.60 -12.22 -1.62
N TYR A 340 -0.09 -11.17 -2.06
CA TYR A 340 -1.20 -11.29 -3.02
C TYR A 340 -0.73 -11.78 -4.40
N VAL A 341 0.43 -11.30 -4.88
CA VAL A 341 1.03 -11.77 -6.14
C VAL A 341 1.34 -13.27 -6.11
N TYR A 342 1.89 -13.77 -5.00
CA TYR A 342 2.30 -15.18 -4.89
C TYR A 342 1.19 -16.14 -4.46
N ARG A 343 0.23 -15.69 -3.64
CA ARG A 343 -0.80 -16.53 -3.02
C ARG A 343 -2.21 -16.25 -3.52
N GLY A 344 -2.42 -15.10 -4.19
CA GLY A 344 -3.70 -14.72 -4.76
C GLY A 344 -4.80 -14.43 -3.71
N PRO A 345 -6.09 -14.44 -4.13
CA PRO A 345 -7.22 -14.09 -3.27
C PRO A 345 -7.39 -14.98 -2.03
N ASN A 346 -6.88 -16.21 -2.07
CA ASN A 346 -6.96 -17.11 -0.91
C ASN A 346 -6.22 -16.60 0.32
N LEU A 347 -5.08 -15.89 0.11
CA LEU A 347 -4.38 -15.25 1.21
C LEU A 347 -5.26 -14.23 1.92
N VAL A 348 -6.01 -13.42 1.17
CA VAL A 348 -6.95 -12.44 1.75
C VAL A 348 -7.99 -13.14 2.62
N ALA A 349 -8.56 -14.26 2.11
CA ALA A 349 -9.55 -15.05 2.85
C ALA A 349 -8.97 -15.72 4.11
N GLU A 350 -7.71 -16.16 4.07
CA GLU A 350 -7.00 -16.71 5.24
C GLU A 350 -6.74 -15.63 6.30
N LEU A 351 -6.27 -14.46 5.87
CA LEU A 351 -5.96 -13.33 6.74
C LEU A 351 -7.21 -12.69 7.36
N ASN A 352 -8.35 -12.71 6.66
CA ASN A 352 -9.62 -12.22 7.21
C ASN A 352 -10.20 -13.08 8.35
N ARG A 353 -9.55 -14.22 8.69
CA ARG A 353 -9.88 -15.06 9.85
C ARG A 353 -8.99 -14.76 11.06
N LEU A 354 -8.09 -13.80 10.94
CA LEU A 354 -7.26 -13.35 12.06
C LEU A 354 -8.12 -12.65 13.10
N GLU A 355 -7.67 -12.71 14.34
CA GLU A 355 -8.28 -12.02 15.47
C GLU A 355 -7.39 -10.82 15.82
N PRO A 356 -7.95 -9.61 15.99
CA PRO A 356 -7.21 -8.51 16.57
C PRO A 356 -6.73 -8.94 17.97
N THR A 357 -5.50 -8.63 18.29
CA THR A 357 -4.91 -8.79 19.64
C THR A 357 -5.35 -7.69 20.57
#